data_f6db0134322b5cf76dba127552036589
#
_entry.id   f6db0134322b5cf76dba127552036589
#
_cell.length_a   1.000
_cell.length_b   1.000
_cell.length_c   1.000
_cell.angle_alpha   90.00
_cell.angle_beta   90.00
_cell.angle_gamma   90.00
#
_symmetry.space_group_name_H-M   'P 1'
#
loop_
_entity.id
_entity.type
_entity.pdbx_description
1 polymer ?
#
loop_
_entity_poly.entity_id
_entity_poly.type
_entity_poly.pdbx_seq_one_letter_code
_entity_poly.pdbx_strand_id
1 'polypeptide(L)'
;MNLYGEILKKLEGTPCLALERSFVGEEGNLTDMRCELKEGAEASEIGKEALTQGQPVCGRAGSSWNVAEPFFPKERLIILGGGHVALPVAEFGARVGFLVTVVDDRLSFANPGRFPMQRR
;
A
#
# COMPACT_ATOMS: atom_id res chain seq x y z
N MET A 1 -10.33 -0.27 17.40
CA MET A 1 -9.22 -0.39 16.42
C MET A 1 -8.91 1.01 15.90
N ASN A 2 -7.66 1.36 15.78
CA ASN A 2 -7.31 2.65 15.19
C ASN A 2 -7.47 2.60 13.66
N LEU A 3 -7.54 3.76 13.03
CA LEU A 3 -7.75 3.91 11.59
C LEU A 3 -6.75 3.10 10.75
N TYR A 4 -5.48 3.13 11.10
CA TYR A 4 -4.45 2.38 10.37
C TYR A 4 -4.58 0.87 10.50
N GLY A 5 -5.03 0.38 11.66
CA GLY A 5 -5.36 -1.03 11.85
C GLY A 5 -6.54 -1.47 10.96
N GLU A 6 -7.52 -0.60 10.79
CA GLU A 6 -8.64 -0.84 9.88
C GLU A 6 -8.18 -0.88 8.40
N ILE A 7 -7.33 0.06 8.00
CA ILE A 7 -6.73 0.09 6.66
C ILE A 7 -5.97 -1.21 6.37
N LEU A 8 -5.09 -1.63 7.29
CA LEU A 8 -4.31 -2.85 7.12
C LEU A 8 -5.20 -4.09 6.95
N LYS A 9 -6.25 -4.20 7.78
CA LYS A 9 -7.20 -5.31 7.71
C LYS A 9 -7.96 -5.33 6.37
N LYS A 10 -8.42 -4.18 5.89
CA LYS A 10 -9.13 -4.08 4.61
C LYS A 10 -8.22 -4.40 3.41
N LEU A 11 -6.94 -4.04 3.47
CA LEU A 11 -5.96 -4.34 2.42
C LEU A 11 -5.66 -5.84 2.25
N GLU A 12 -6.04 -6.68 3.21
CA GLU A 12 -5.95 -8.15 3.04
C GLU A 12 -6.88 -8.68 1.94
N GLY A 13 -8.01 -7.99 1.68
CA GLY A 13 -9.03 -8.40 0.71
C GLY A 13 -9.24 -7.45 -0.46
N THR A 14 -8.52 -6.34 -0.52
CA THR A 14 -8.73 -5.26 -1.50
C THR A 14 -7.40 -4.82 -2.13
N PRO A 15 -7.35 -4.57 -3.45
CA PRO A 15 -6.11 -4.19 -4.13
C PRO A 15 -5.63 -2.78 -3.80
N CYS A 16 -6.52 -1.89 -3.39
CA CYS A 16 -6.17 -0.52 -3.01
C CYS A 16 -7.31 0.17 -2.25
N LEU A 17 -6.95 1.11 -1.41
CA LEU A 17 -7.87 1.94 -0.65
C LEU A 17 -7.47 3.42 -0.78
N ALA A 18 -8.46 4.30 -0.87
CA ALA A 18 -8.27 5.73 -0.71
C ALA A 18 -8.84 6.18 0.64
N LEU A 19 -8.03 6.82 1.44
CA LEU A 19 -8.48 7.53 2.63
C LEU A 19 -8.79 8.96 2.25
N GLU A 20 -10.07 9.29 2.21
CA GLU A 20 -10.55 10.62 1.84
C GLU A 20 -10.94 11.40 3.09
N ARG A 21 -10.37 12.59 3.24
CA ARG A 21 -10.69 13.53 4.29
C ARG A 21 -11.22 14.82 3.69
N SER A 22 -12.28 15.36 4.26
CA SER A 22 -12.80 16.67 3.92
C SER A 22 -12.80 17.58 5.13
N PHE A 23 -12.47 18.83 4.90
CA PHE A 23 -12.42 19.89 5.89
C PHE A 23 -13.17 21.10 5.37
N VAL A 24 -13.80 21.85 6.23
CA VAL A 24 -14.45 23.12 5.90
C VAL A 24 -13.80 24.23 6.72
N GLY A 25 -13.53 25.38 6.10
CA GLY A 25 -13.00 26.54 6.78
C GLY A 25 -11.95 27.30 5.95
N GLU A 26 -11.38 28.31 6.58
CA GLU A 26 -10.30 29.10 6.00
C GLU A 26 -8.94 28.57 6.47
N GLU A 27 -7.89 28.95 5.76
CA GLU A 27 -6.52 28.60 6.08
C GLU A 27 -6.18 28.95 7.54
N GLY A 28 -5.75 27.97 8.31
CA GLY A 28 -5.46 28.10 9.74
C GLY A 28 -6.66 27.87 10.68
N ASN A 29 -7.87 27.71 10.16
CA ASN A 29 -9.07 27.42 10.97
C ASN A 29 -9.99 26.40 10.27
N LEU A 30 -9.50 25.19 10.09
CA LEU A 30 -10.26 24.08 9.50
C LEU A 30 -11.10 23.38 10.57
N THR A 31 -12.38 23.21 10.26
CA THR A 31 -13.38 22.55 11.12
C THR A 31 -14.10 21.45 10.33
N ASP A 32 -14.98 20.72 11.01
CA ASP A 32 -15.85 19.71 10.40
C ASP A 32 -15.12 18.67 9.54
N MET A 33 -14.10 18.05 10.12
CA MET A 33 -13.38 16.96 9.47
C MET A 33 -14.29 15.73 9.28
N ARG A 34 -14.43 15.28 8.05
CA ARG A 34 -14.97 13.97 7.70
C ARG A 34 -13.85 13.09 7.17
N CYS A 35 -13.94 11.81 7.49
CA CYS A 35 -12.94 10.84 7.09
C CYS A 35 -13.65 9.57 6.61
N GLU A 36 -13.40 9.17 5.38
CA GLU A 36 -13.99 7.98 4.75
C GLU A 36 -12.91 7.14 4.10
N LEU A 37 -13.01 5.83 4.30
CA LEU A 37 -12.13 4.86 3.66
C LEU A 37 -12.88 4.19 2.52
N LYS A 38 -12.43 4.38 1.28
CA LYS A 38 -13.10 3.92 0.06
C LYS A 38 -12.24 2.95 -0.72
N GLU A 39 -12.86 1.90 -1.24
CA GLU A 39 -12.25 1.02 -2.22
C GLU A 39 -12.08 1.74 -3.57
N GLY A 40 -11.12 1.31 -4.38
CA GLY A 40 -10.74 2.03 -5.59
C GLY A 40 -11.88 2.39 -6.54
N ALA A 41 -12.87 1.51 -6.72
CA ALA A 41 -14.04 1.76 -7.56
C ALA A 41 -14.99 2.84 -6.99
N GLU A 42 -15.04 2.96 -5.66
CA GLU A 42 -15.90 3.88 -4.92
C GLU A 42 -15.24 5.22 -4.58
N ALA A 43 -13.92 5.33 -4.86
CA ALA A 43 -13.17 6.54 -4.60
C ALA A 43 -13.70 7.73 -5.41
N SER A 44 -13.65 8.92 -4.81
CA SER A 44 -13.93 10.18 -5.50
C SER A 44 -12.90 10.46 -6.61
N GLU A 45 -13.08 11.51 -7.39
CA GLU A 45 -12.12 11.87 -8.45
C GLU A 45 -10.70 12.09 -7.90
N ILE A 46 -10.56 12.81 -6.77
CA ILE A 46 -9.24 13.00 -6.15
C ILE A 46 -8.71 11.70 -5.53
N GLY A 47 -9.59 10.83 -5.05
CA GLY A 47 -9.22 9.50 -4.57
C GLY A 47 -8.67 8.62 -5.68
N LYS A 48 -9.32 8.59 -6.83
CA LYS A 48 -8.84 7.88 -8.03
C LYS A 48 -7.53 8.45 -8.55
N GLU A 49 -7.39 9.77 -8.54
CA GLU A 49 -6.13 10.43 -8.90
C GLU A 49 -5.00 10.03 -7.95
N ALA A 50 -5.23 10.05 -6.63
CA ALA A 50 -4.26 9.62 -5.64
C ALA A 50 -3.84 8.15 -5.84
N LEU A 51 -4.79 7.27 -6.09
CA LEU A 51 -4.53 5.84 -6.38
C LEU A 51 -3.72 5.66 -7.67
N THR A 52 -3.99 6.45 -8.70
CA THR A 52 -3.26 6.38 -9.98
C THR A 52 -1.82 6.90 -9.85
N GLN A 53 -1.64 8.01 -9.12
CA GLN A 53 -0.33 8.63 -8.93
C GLN A 53 0.51 7.94 -7.84
N GLY A 54 -0.12 7.17 -6.95
CA GLY A 54 0.56 6.54 -5.81
C GLY A 54 1.03 7.54 -4.74
N GLN A 55 0.40 8.71 -4.66
CA GLN A 55 0.73 9.77 -3.72
C GLN A 55 -0.51 10.53 -3.27
N PRO A 56 -0.47 11.22 -2.12
CA PRO A 56 -1.59 12.04 -1.66
C PRO A 56 -1.92 13.16 -2.66
N VAL A 57 -3.21 13.41 -2.85
CA VAL A 57 -3.75 14.51 -3.67
C VAL A 57 -4.61 15.40 -2.79
N CYS A 58 -4.43 16.70 -2.93
CA CYS A 58 -5.19 17.72 -2.23
C CYS A 58 -5.96 18.59 -3.23
N GLY A 59 -7.23 18.83 -2.94
CA GLY A 59 -8.09 19.71 -3.73
C GLY A 59 -8.83 20.71 -2.87
N ARG A 60 -9.18 21.85 -3.45
CA ARG A 60 -9.97 22.90 -2.80
C ARG A 60 -11.12 23.31 -3.68
N ALA A 61 -12.32 23.42 -3.10
CA ALA A 61 -13.51 23.98 -3.74
C ALA A 61 -14.18 24.96 -2.77
N GLY A 62 -13.99 26.28 -3.03
CA GLY A 62 -14.47 27.33 -2.12
C GLY A 62 -13.81 27.23 -0.75
N SER A 63 -14.60 27.08 0.32
CA SER A 63 -14.14 26.85 1.69
C SER A 63 -13.96 25.37 2.05
N SER A 64 -14.17 24.45 1.10
CA SER A 64 -14.01 23.02 1.31
C SER A 64 -12.65 22.52 0.81
N TRP A 65 -11.94 21.82 1.68
CA TRP A 65 -10.67 21.17 1.38
C TRP A 65 -10.86 19.66 1.36
N ASN A 66 -10.29 18.99 0.38
CA ASN A 66 -10.33 17.55 0.27
C ASN A 66 -8.92 17.00 0.11
N VAL A 67 -8.60 15.96 0.85
CA VAL A 67 -7.32 15.26 0.77
C VAL A 67 -7.61 13.78 0.58
N ALA A 68 -6.95 13.16 -0.39
CA ALA A 68 -7.00 11.72 -0.61
C ALA A 68 -5.61 11.14 -0.47
N GLU A 69 -5.48 10.12 0.38
CA GLU A 69 -4.26 9.35 0.58
C GLU A 69 -4.44 7.93 0.04
N PRO A 70 -3.55 7.46 -0.86
CA PRO A 70 -3.65 6.11 -1.38
C PRO A 70 -2.97 5.11 -0.45
N PHE A 71 -3.56 3.92 -0.32
CA PHE A 71 -3.00 2.79 0.40
C PHE A 71 -3.06 1.53 -0.47
N PHE A 72 -1.95 0.81 -0.51
CA PHE A 72 -1.79 -0.42 -1.27
C PHE A 72 -1.32 -1.55 -0.34
N PRO A 73 -1.67 -2.82 -0.62
CA PRO A 73 -1.06 -3.95 0.05
C PRO A 73 0.44 -4.00 -0.24
N LYS A 74 1.16 -4.77 0.55
CA LYS A 74 2.59 -4.99 0.27
C LYS A 74 2.76 -5.64 -1.10
N GLU A 75 3.65 -5.06 -1.90
CA GLU A 75 4.02 -5.59 -3.20
C GLU A 75 4.69 -6.97 -3.06
N ARG A 76 4.50 -7.81 -4.06
CA ARG A 76 5.12 -9.13 -4.14
C ARG A 76 6.33 -9.08 -5.07
N LEU A 77 7.43 -9.64 -4.61
CA LEU A 77 8.62 -9.88 -5.42
C LEU A 77 8.75 -11.40 -5.65
N ILE A 78 8.56 -11.82 -6.88
CA ILE A 78 8.73 -13.22 -7.28
C ILE A 78 10.09 -13.35 -7.96
N ILE A 79 10.97 -14.17 -7.40
CA ILE A 79 12.31 -14.43 -7.92
C ILE A 79 12.30 -15.82 -8.56
N LEU A 80 12.52 -15.87 -9.84
CA LEU A 80 12.63 -17.13 -10.61
C LEU A 80 14.10 -17.56 -10.65
N GLY A 81 14.41 -18.65 -9.95
CA GLY A 81 15.76 -19.16 -9.76
C GLY A 81 16.36 -18.78 -8.40
N GLY A 82 16.72 -19.81 -7.60
CA GLY A 82 17.28 -19.65 -6.25
C GLY A 82 18.81 -19.65 -6.19
N GLY A 83 19.50 -19.21 -7.26
CA GLY A 83 20.97 -19.17 -7.33
C GLY A 83 21.64 -18.14 -6.45
N HIS A 84 22.93 -17.88 -6.68
CA HIS A 84 23.73 -16.96 -5.86
C HIS A 84 23.20 -15.51 -5.83
N VAL A 85 22.69 -15.03 -6.96
CA VAL A 85 22.14 -13.66 -7.06
C VAL A 85 20.78 -13.54 -6.37
N ALA A 86 20.01 -14.61 -6.32
CA ALA A 86 18.67 -14.62 -5.73
C ALA A 86 18.69 -14.28 -4.22
N LEU A 87 19.70 -14.76 -3.49
CA LEU A 87 19.76 -14.54 -2.04
C LEU A 87 19.88 -13.06 -1.67
N PRO A 88 20.86 -12.28 -2.16
CA PRO A 88 20.94 -10.86 -1.88
C PRO A 88 19.72 -10.09 -2.43
N VAL A 89 19.18 -10.44 -3.58
CA VAL A 89 17.95 -9.82 -4.12
C VAL A 89 16.77 -10.05 -3.18
N ALA A 90 16.59 -11.27 -2.66
CA ALA A 90 15.54 -11.61 -1.71
C ALA A 90 15.71 -10.84 -0.38
N GLU A 91 16.93 -10.74 0.14
CA GLU A 91 17.24 -10.01 1.37
C GLU A 91 16.93 -8.52 1.22
N PHE A 92 17.41 -7.87 0.17
CA PHE A 92 17.11 -6.46 -0.10
C PHE A 92 15.64 -6.22 -0.37
N GLY A 93 14.99 -7.08 -1.16
CA GLY A 93 13.55 -7.01 -1.40
C GLY A 93 12.73 -7.06 -0.11
N ALA A 94 13.05 -7.97 0.79
CA ALA A 94 12.39 -8.07 2.09
C ALA A 94 12.64 -6.83 2.96
N ARG A 95 13.86 -6.29 2.98
CA ARG A 95 14.22 -5.08 3.74
C ARG A 95 13.47 -3.83 3.28
N VAL A 96 13.22 -3.69 1.98
CA VAL A 96 12.43 -2.57 1.44
C VAL A 96 10.93 -2.81 1.45
N GLY A 97 10.48 -3.94 2.02
CA GLY A 97 9.08 -4.19 2.34
C GLY A 97 8.32 -5.11 1.38
N PHE A 98 8.98 -5.71 0.37
CA PHE A 98 8.33 -6.70 -0.49
C PHE A 98 8.00 -7.99 0.25
N LEU A 99 6.91 -8.63 -0.17
CA LEU A 99 6.64 -10.03 0.15
C LEU A 99 7.39 -10.89 -0.85
N VAL A 100 8.49 -11.50 -0.41
CA VAL A 100 9.40 -12.25 -1.30
C VAL A 100 8.93 -13.69 -1.45
N THR A 101 8.90 -14.17 -2.69
CA THR A 101 8.71 -15.58 -3.06
C THR A 101 9.82 -16.00 -4.01
N VAL A 102 10.53 -17.06 -3.68
CA VAL A 102 11.59 -17.64 -4.53
C VAL A 102 11.10 -18.97 -5.09
N VAL A 103 11.24 -19.16 -6.38
CA VAL A 103 10.84 -20.37 -7.12
C VAL A 103 12.06 -20.97 -7.81
N ASP A 104 12.35 -22.23 -7.53
CA ASP A 104 13.38 -23.03 -8.21
C ASP A 104 12.92 -24.49 -8.25
N ASP A 105 13.22 -25.22 -9.30
CA ASP A 105 12.90 -26.64 -9.45
C ASP A 105 13.76 -27.55 -8.58
N ARG A 106 14.84 -27.01 -8.01
CA ARG A 106 15.78 -27.72 -7.14
C ARG A 106 15.51 -27.36 -5.66
N LEU A 107 15.10 -28.33 -4.85
CA LEU A 107 14.82 -28.15 -3.42
C LEU A 107 16.00 -27.57 -2.63
N SER A 108 17.24 -27.86 -3.03
CA SER A 108 18.44 -27.30 -2.41
C SER A 108 18.62 -25.80 -2.65
N PHE A 109 17.93 -25.23 -3.65
CA PHE A 109 18.01 -23.82 -4.04
C PHE A 109 16.82 -23.00 -3.58
N ALA A 110 15.64 -23.59 -3.41
CA ALA A 110 14.45 -22.90 -2.94
C ALA A 110 13.88 -23.57 -1.69
N ASN A 111 14.45 -23.28 -0.54
CA ASN A 111 14.02 -23.82 0.74
C ASN A 111 14.07 -22.77 1.86
N PRO A 112 13.33 -22.96 2.98
CA PRO A 112 13.25 -22.01 4.07
C PRO A 112 14.59 -21.74 4.78
N GLY A 113 15.50 -22.71 4.79
CA GLY A 113 16.83 -22.55 5.39
C GLY A 113 17.70 -21.57 4.62
N ARG A 114 17.59 -21.58 3.28
CA ARG A 114 18.32 -20.66 2.40
C ARG A 114 17.63 -19.30 2.30
N PHE A 115 16.30 -19.26 2.28
CA PHE A 115 15.49 -18.04 2.15
C PHE A 115 14.54 -17.87 3.34
N PRO A 116 15.05 -17.54 4.54
CA PRO A 116 14.21 -17.41 5.73
C PRO A 116 13.22 -16.24 5.66
N MET A 117 13.47 -15.25 4.79
CA MET A 117 12.60 -14.11 4.54
C MET A 117 11.39 -14.44 3.66
N GLN A 118 11.38 -15.61 3.02
CA GLN A 118 10.28 -16.03 2.16
C GLN A 118 9.03 -16.32 3.01
N ARG A 119 7.90 -15.69 2.66
CA ARG A 119 6.60 -16.07 3.21
C ARG A 119 5.98 -17.19 2.37
N ARG A 120 5.43 -18.14 3.07
CA ARG A 120 4.67 -19.25 2.46
C ARG A 120 3.25 -18.79 2.10
#